data_3b9b681fe615c3829a0f8c35f5e1c261
#
_entry.id   3b9b681fe615c3829a0f8c35f5e1c261
#
_cell.length_a   1.000
_cell.length_b   1.000
_cell.length_c   1.000
_cell.angle_alpha   90.00
_cell.angle_beta   90.00
_cell.angle_gamma   90.00
#
_symmetry.space_group_name_H-M   'P 1'
#
loop_
_entity.id
_entity.type
_entity.pdbx_description
1 polymer ?
#
loop_
_entity_poly.entity_id
_entity_poly.type
_entity_poly.pdbx_seq_one_letter_code
_entity_poly.pdbx_strand_id
1 'polypeptide(L)'
;ALPIYGKEVSDVPAYLQSLYRASVQPYLISWFKYNPRTVIASVKVPVLIVQGKNDIQVSVEDAELLKKGCPAAELLLIDKMNHVLKDCESKAVQQQMLTYGNPSLPVNSTLIASVSTFVKKLK
;
A
#
# COMPACT_ATOMS: atom_id res chain seq x y z
N ALA A 1 -1.04 -2.12 -21.26
CA ALA A 1 -1.21 -1.08 -20.54
C ALA A 1 -0.44 0.16 -20.95
N LEU A 2 -1.00 0.93 -21.88
CA LEU A 2 -0.39 2.15 -22.42
C LEU A 2 -0.16 3.27 -21.36
N PRO A 3 -0.97 3.44 -20.30
CA PRO A 3 -0.70 4.47 -19.28
C PRO A 3 0.65 4.32 -18.58
N ILE A 4 1.17 3.09 -18.39
CA ILE A 4 2.50 2.90 -17.81
C ILE A 4 3.65 3.42 -18.69
N TYR A 5 3.39 3.63 -19.97
CA TYR A 5 4.33 4.24 -20.92
C TYR A 5 4.09 5.74 -21.13
N GLY A 6 3.28 6.38 -20.28
CA GLY A 6 2.98 7.80 -20.34
C GLY A 6 2.04 8.21 -21.48
N LYS A 7 1.25 7.28 -22.03
CA LYS A 7 0.32 7.54 -23.14
C LYS A 7 -1.12 7.31 -22.68
N GLU A 8 -2.00 8.24 -23.06
CA GLU A 8 -3.44 8.08 -22.88
C GLU A 8 -4.03 7.05 -23.87
N VAL A 9 -5.11 6.41 -23.44
CA VAL A 9 -5.86 5.42 -24.22
C VAL A 9 -7.30 5.90 -24.35
N SER A 10 -7.77 6.06 -25.58
CA SER A 10 -9.16 6.49 -25.85
C SER A 10 -10.15 5.34 -25.74
N ASP A 11 -9.75 4.14 -26.14
CA ASP A 11 -10.61 2.96 -26.16
C ASP A 11 -10.32 2.06 -24.96
N VAL A 12 -10.99 2.36 -23.86
CA VAL A 12 -10.88 1.58 -22.61
C VAL A 12 -12.10 0.67 -22.50
N PRO A 13 -11.91 -0.66 -22.41
CA PRO A 13 -13.01 -1.62 -22.21
C PRO A 13 -13.91 -1.24 -21.04
N ALA A 14 -15.21 -1.50 -21.16
CA ALA A 14 -16.22 -1.10 -20.17
C ALA A 14 -15.88 -1.56 -18.74
N TYR A 15 -15.38 -2.78 -18.56
CA TYR A 15 -15.00 -3.33 -17.25
C TYR A 15 -13.78 -2.66 -16.62
N LEU A 16 -13.00 -1.89 -17.39
CA LEU A 16 -11.84 -1.14 -16.89
C LEU A 16 -12.11 0.35 -16.72
N GLN A 17 -13.29 0.84 -17.10
CA GLN A 17 -13.62 2.29 -17.05
C GLN A 17 -13.54 2.86 -15.63
N SER A 18 -13.86 2.08 -14.59
CA SER A 18 -13.75 2.54 -13.20
C SER A 18 -12.32 2.95 -12.83
N LEU A 19 -11.31 2.27 -13.39
CA LEU A 19 -9.90 2.47 -13.08
C LEU A 19 -9.15 3.31 -14.12
N TYR A 20 -9.52 3.19 -15.40
CA TYR A 20 -8.73 3.73 -16.51
C TYR A 20 -9.52 4.71 -17.41
N ARG A 21 -10.67 5.23 -16.96
CA ARG A 21 -11.39 6.26 -17.73
C ARG A 21 -10.49 7.46 -18.03
N ALA A 22 -10.73 8.15 -19.14
CA ALA A 22 -9.89 9.24 -19.64
C ALA A 22 -9.51 10.27 -18.54
N SER A 23 -10.46 10.67 -17.70
CA SER A 23 -10.22 11.65 -16.63
C SER A 23 -9.25 11.20 -15.52
N VAL A 24 -8.99 9.88 -15.40
CA VAL A 24 -8.07 9.32 -14.39
C VAL A 24 -6.67 9.07 -14.98
N GLN A 25 -6.57 8.91 -16.29
CA GLN A 25 -5.30 8.53 -16.93
C GLN A 25 -4.16 9.52 -16.68
N PRO A 26 -4.32 10.85 -16.75
CA PRO A 26 -3.23 11.78 -16.45
C PRO A 26 -2.66 11.57 -15.04
N TYR A 27 -3.52 11.28 -14.06
CA TYR A 27 -3.13 10.99 -12.68
C TYR A 27 -2.31 9.68 -12.61
N LEU A 28 -2.79 8.59 -13.22
CA LEU A 28 -2.06 7.32 -13.26
C LEU A 28 -0.71 7.46 -13.98
N ILE A 29 -0.67 8.17 -15.10
CA ILE A 29 0.56 8.46 -15.84
C ILE A 29 1.56 9.19 -14.96
N SER A 30 1.10 10.15 -14.13
CA SER A 30 1.97 10.87 -13.20
C SER A 30 2.59 9.93 -12.15
N TRP A 31 1.87 8.93 -11.68
CA TRP A 31 2.35 7.96 -10.72
C TRP A 31 3.37 6.99 -11.33
N PHE A 32 3.09 6.48 -12.52
CA PHE A 32 3.96 5.49 -13.18
C PHE A 32 5.35 6.02 -13.57
N LYS A 33 5.56 7.33 -13.46
CA LYS A 33 6.89 7.94 -13.64
C LYS A 33 7.86 7.60 -12.52
N TYR A 34 7.35 7.24 -11.34
CA TYR A 34 8.16 7.01 -10.15
C TYR A 34 8.29 5.54 -9.83
N ASN A 35 9.51 5.11 -9.54
CA ASN A 35 9.75 3.82 -8.92
C ASN A 35 9.86 4.04 -7.40
N PRO A 36 8.92 3.53 -6.58
CA PRO A 36 8.92 3.76 -5.13
C PRO A 36 10.23 3.35 -4.45
N ARG A 37 10.86 2.28 -4.93
CA ARG A 37 12.15 1.79 -4.39
C ARG A 37 13.29 2.80 -4.58
N THR A 38 13.34 3.48 -5.72
CA THR A 38 14.36 4.50 -5.97
C THR A 38 14.04 5.81 -5.26
N VAL A 39 12.74 6.15 -5.18
CA VAL A 39 12.29 7.35 -4.46
C VAL A 39 12.59 7.25 -2.98
N ILE A 40 12.27 6.12 -2.33
CA ILE A 40 12.52 5.92 -0.89
C ILE A 40 14.01 5.99 -0.55
N ALA A 41 14.90 5.62 -1.47
CA ALA A 41 16.35 5.73 -1.27
C ALA A 41 16.83 7.17 -1.06
N SER A 42 16.08 8.16 -1.53
CA SER A 42 16.39 9.58 -1.35
C SER A 42 15.88 10.18 -0.04
N VAL A 43 15.04 9.46 0.71
CA VAL A 43 14.47 9.93 1.98
C VAL A 43 15.54 9.97 3.04
N LYS A 44 15.69 11.12 3.72
CA LYS A 44 16.75 11.39 4.72
C LYS A 44 16.24 11.41 6.16
N VAL A 45 14.95 11.25 6.35
CA VAL A 45 14.33 11.18 7.68
C VAL A 45 14.12 9.71 8.07
N PRO A 46 13.95 9.40 9.38
CA PRO A 46 13.60 8.06 9.81
C PRO A 46 12.32 7.55 9.14
N VAL A 47 12.34 6.31 8.72
CA VAL A 47 11.24 5.65 7.98
C VAL A 47 10.83 4.38 8.71
N LEU A 48 9.52 4.21 8.92
CA LEU A 48 8.91 2.95 9.32
C LEU A 48 8.03 2.45 8.17
N ILE A 49 8.36 1.28 7.64
CA ILE A 49 7.58 0.56 6.63
C ILE A 49 6.70 -0.44 7.38
N VAL A 50 5.38 -0.38 7.18
CA VAL A 50 4.46 -1.33 7.81
C VAL A 50 3.65 -2.03 6.74
N GLN A 51 3.57 -3.36 6.82
CA GLN A 51 2.80 -4.18 5.89
C GLN A 51 2.03 -5.27 6.63
N GLY A 52 0.76 -5.42 6.29
CA GLY A 52 -0.06 -6.53 6.74
C GLY A 52 0.23 -7.79 5.92
N LYS A 53 0.45 -8.93 6.59
CA LYS A 53 0.71 -10.19 5.88
C LYS A 53 -0.54 -10.77 5.19
N ASN A 54 -1.73 -10.32 5.60
CA ASN A 54 -3.00 -10.71 5.00
C ASN A 54 -3.58 -9.63 4.06
N ASP A 55 -2.77 -8.65 3.67
CA ASP A 55 -3.12 -7.71 2.62
C ASP A 55 -3.23 -8.44 1.28
N ILE A 56 -4.38 -8.32 0.61
CA ILE A 56 -4.62 -8.94 -0.71
C ILE A 56 -4.45 -7.95 -1.87
N GLN A 57 -4.12 -6.68 -1.58
CA GLN A 57 -3.92 -5.63 -2.59
C GLN A 57 -2.44 -5.29 -2.76
N VAL A 58 -1.68 -5.26 -1.66
CA VAL A 58 -0.24 -4.97 -1.67
C VAL A 58 0.49 -6.11 -0.98
N SER A 59 1.54 -6.61 -1.61
CA SER A 59 2.27 -7.79 -1.15
C SER A 59 3.32 -7.46 -0.09
N VAL A 60 3.73 -8.47 0.67
CA VAL A 60 4.87 -8.35 1.59
C VAL A 60 6.15 -8.05 0.83
N GLU A 61 6.29 -8.61 -0.38
CA GLU A 61 7.43 -8.39 -1.27
C GLU A 61 7.60 -6.92 -1.65
N ASP A 62 6.50 -6.16 -1.80
CA ASP A 62 6.57 -4.72 -2.07
C ASP A 62 7.19 -3.97 -0.89
N ALA A 63 6.81 -4.31 0.36
CA ALA A 63 7.40 -3.74 1.56
C ALA A 63 8.89 -4.10 1.71
N GLU A 64 9.27 -5.34 1.37
CA GLU A 64 10.66 -5.78 1.37
C GLU A 64 11.48 -5.05 0.29
N LEU A 65 10.90 -4.79 -0.88
CA LEU A 65 11.55 -4.00 -1.93
C LEU A 65 11.79 -2.55 -1.47
N LEU A 66 10.84 -1.95 -0.77
CA LEU A 66 11.02 -0.62 -0.15
C LEU A 66 12.15 -0.66 0.90
N LYS A 67 12.17 -1.68 1.76
CA LYS A 67 13.25 -1.88 2.74
C LYS A 67 14.62 -2.03 2.07
N LYS A 68 14.70 -2.76 0.96
CA LYS A 68 15.93 -2.85 0.16
C LYS A 68 16.34 -1.50 -0.44
N GLY A 69 15.37 -0.65 -0.80
CA GLY A 69 15.62 0.71 -1.29
C GLY A 69 16.11 1.66 -0.19
N CYS A 70 15.67 1.46 1.04
CA CYS A 70 16.07 2.25 2.21
C CYS A 70 16.50 1.32 3.36
N PRO A 71 17.76 0.84 3.38
CA PRO A 71 18.23 -0.11 4.40
C PRO A 71 18.14 0.42 5.84
N ALA A 72 18.13 1.74 6.03
CA ALA A 72 17.97 2.37 7.33
C ALA A 72 16.51 2.36 7.86
N ALA A 73 15.52 2.14 6.99
CA ALA A 73 14.12 2.07 7.41
C ALA A 73 13.89 0.89 8.38
N GLU A 74 12.99 1.06 9.36
CA GLU A 74 12.46 -0.06 10.12
C GLU A 74 11.39 -0.76 9.25
N LEU A 75 11.34 -2.09 9.24
CA LEU A 75 10.30 -2.88 8.57
C LEU A 75 9.51 -3.66 9.61
N LEU A 76 8.19 -3.46 9.64
CA LEU A 76 7.26 -4.16 10.49
C LEU A 76 6.24 -4.92 9.65
N LEU A 77 6.26 -6.24 9.74
CA LEU A 77 5.26 -7.12 9.14
C LEU A 77 4.28 -7.55 10.21
N ILE A 78 2.98 -7.27 10.03
CA ILE A 78 1.93 -7.56 11.01
C ILE A 78 1.10 -8.74 10.53
N ASP A 79 1.10 -9.81 11.33
CA ASP A 79 0.25 -10.98 11.06
C ASP A 79 -1.23 -10.57 11.04
N LYS A 80 -2.00 -11.23 10.18
CA LYS A 80 -3.46 -11.07 10.06
C LYS A 80 -3.95 -9.67 9.66
N MET A 81 -3.10 -8.65 9.68
CA MET A 81 -3.49 -7.31 9.24
C MET A 81 -3.70 -7.28 7.73
N ASN A 82 -4.81 -6.70 7.31
CA ASN A 82 -5.19 -6.54 5.91
C ASN A 82 -4.95 -5.11 5.38
N HIS A 83 -5.38 -4.85 4.14
CA HIS A 83 -5.17 -3.57 3.46
C HIS A 83 -5.83 -2.37 4.17
N VAL A 84 -6.96 -2.58 4.83
CA VAL A 84 -7.65 -1.52 5.61
C VAL A 84 -7.20 -1.49 7.07
N LEU A 85 -6.04 -2.05 7.36
CA LEU A 85 -5.35 -2.00 8.67
C LEU A 85 -6.13 -2.69 9.80
N LYS A 86 -7.01 -3.63 9.46
CA LYS A 86 -7.81 -4.41 10.41
C LYS A 86 -7.35 -5.86 10.44
N ASP A 87 -7.64 -6.55 11.54
CA ASP A 87 -7.38 -7.99 11.61
C ASP A 87 -8.37 -8.76 10.72
N CYS A 88 -7.82 -9.65 9.90
CA CYS A 88 -8.56 -10.59 9.06
C CYS A 88 -7.75 -11.88 8.93
N GLU A 89 -8.28 -12.98 9.46
CA GLU A 89 -7.60 -14.29 9.45
C GLU A 89 -7.44 -14.87 8.04
N SER A 90 -8.38 -14.56 7.16
CA SER A 90 -8.47 -15.17 5.84
C SER A 90 -8.01 -14.21 4.73
N LYS A 91 -7.31 -14.75 3.75
CA LYS A 91 -7.02 -14.07 2.47
C LYS A 91 -8.14 -14.21 1.42
N ALA A 92 -9.21 -14.97 1.73
CA ALA A 92 -10.34 -15.07 0.81
C ALA A 92 -11.02 -13.72 0.63
N VAL A 93 -11.23 -13.32 -0.64
CA VAL A 93 -11.77 -11.99 -1.01
C VAL A 93 -13.06 -11.66 -0.26
N GLN A 94 -13.99 -12.61 -0.16
CA GLN A 94 -15.25 -12.40 0.55
C GLN A 94 -15.05 -12.03 2.02
N GLN A 95 -14.16 -12.71 2.72
CA GLN A 95 -13.85 -12.44 4.13
C GLN A 95 -13.15 -11.07 4.29
N GLN A 96 -12.25 -10.76 3.38
CA GLN A 96 -11.60 -9.45 3.34
C GLN A 96 -12.63 -8.32 3.18
N MET A 97 -13.55 -8.43 2.22
CA MET A 97 -14.57 -7.41 1.96
C MET A 97 -15.49 -7.16 3.15
N LEU A 98 -15.76 -8.16 3.98
CA LEU A 98 -16.54 -7.98 5.22
C LEU A 98 -15.85 -7.04 6.23
N THR A 99 -14.54 -6.94 6.19
CA THR A 99 -13.78 -6.04 7.09
C THR A 99 -13.70 -4.60 6.55
N TYR A 100 -13.75 -4.41 5.24
CA TYR A 100 -13.53 -3.11 4.59
C TYR A 100 -14.60 -2.08 4.97
N GLY A 101 -15.86 -2.48 4.90
CA GLY A 101 -17.01 -1.62 5.20
C GLY A 101 -17.48 -1.66 6.65
N ASN A 102 -16.81 -2.38 7.55
CA ASN A 102 -17.27 -2.54 8.92
C ASN A 102 -16.64 -1.53 9.89
N PRO A 103 -17.35 -0.46 10.28
CA PRO A 103 -16.80 0.58 11.17
C PRO A 103 -16.60 0.09 12.61
N SER A 104 -17.25 -1.02 13.01
CA SER A 104 -17.14 -1.57 14.36
C SER A 104 -15.83 -2.36 14.58
N LEU A 105 -15.13 -2.75 13.51
CA LEU A 105 -13.84 -3.41 13.64
C LEU A 105 -12.74 -2.37 13.88
N PRO A 106 -11.97 -2.51 14.97
CA PRO A 106 -10.89 -1.58 15.27
C PRO A 106 -9.74 -1.72 14.29
N VAL A 107 -8.92 -0.69 14.22
CA VAL A 107 -7.59 -0.76 13.60
C VAL A 107 -6.72 -1.71 14.42
N ASN A 108 -5.84 -2.46 13.77
CA ASN A 108 -4.92 -3.40 14.41
C ASN A 108 -4.13 -2.73 15.54
N SER A 109 -4.17 -3.31 16.72
CA SER A 109 -3.56 -2.74 17.93
C SER A 109 -2.03 -2.71 17.88
N THR A 110 -1.41 -3.70 17.24
CA THR A 110 0.05 -3.75 17.04
C THR A 110 0.51 -2.61 16.15
N LEU A 111 -0.25 -2.27 15.10
CA LEU A 111 0.04 -1.11 14.26
C LEU A 111 0.05 0.17 15.10
N ILE A 112 -1.01 0.42 15.89
CA ILE A 112 -1.12 1.65 16.70
C ILE A 112 0.04 1.75 17.69
N ALA A 113 0.35 0.67 18.41
CA ALA A 113 1.43 0.63 19.39
C ALA A 113 2.80 0.87 18.74
N SER A 114 3.06 0.22 17.59
CA SER A 114 4.35 0.32 16.90
C SER A 114 4.58 1.70 16.30
N VAL A 115 3.57 2.28 15.65
CA VAL A 115 3.66 3.65 15.11
C VAL A 115 3.88 4.65 16.25
N SER A 116 3.14 4.52 17.35
CA SER A 116 3.29 5.38 18.54
C SER A 116 4.70 5.28 19.12
N THR A 117 5.25 4.07 19.20
CA THR A 117 6.61 3.82 19.70
C THR A 117 7.65 4.42 18.77
N PHE A 118 7.50 4.22 17.45
CA PHE A 118 8.40 4.78 16.46
C PHE A 118 8.45 6.31 16.56
N VAL A 119 7.29 6.98 16.57
CA VAL A 119 7.23 8.45 16.67
C VAL A 119 7.82 8.97 17.97
N LYS A 120 7.63 8.28 19.10
CA LYS A 120 8.22 8.67 20.39
C LYS A 120 9.74 8.59 20.41
N LYS A 121 10.35 7.69 19.65
CA LYS A 121 11.82 7.59 19.51
C LYS A 121 12.44 8.76 18.74
N LEU A 122 11.63 9.54 18.00
CA LEU A 122 12.13 10.67 17.18
C LEU A 122 12.22 11.99 17.94
N LYS A 123 11.77 12.00 19.19
CA LYS A 123 11.89 13.14 20.11
C LYS A 123 13.15 13.02 20.94
#